data_b7d05b9080e29e0a6c06fe659a5837f2
#
_entry.id   b7d05b9080e29e0a6c06fe659a5837f2
#
_cell.length_a   1.000
_cell.length_b   1.000
_cell.length_c   1.000
_cell.angle_alpha   90.00
_cell.angle_beta   90.00
_cell.angle_gamma   90.00
#
_symmetry.space_group_name_H-M   'P 1'
#
loop_
_entity.id
_entity.type
_entity.pdbx_description
1 polymer ?
#
loop_
_entity_poly.entity_id
_entity_poly.type
_entity_poly.pdbx_seq_one_letter_code
_entity_poly.pdbx_strand_id
1 'polypeptide(L)'
;FDEHDNPASGFTDIVSTPRFSAGYFLLRNRLSMLVETHSWRDYPHRVRQTRQTVDAVLELIATHGRAWLAEARAADARAAALTELPLAWRTL
;
A
#
# COMPACT_ATOMS: atom_id res chain seq x y z
N PHE A 1 13.25 9.56 -4.35
CA PHE A 1 13.16 10.80 -5.13
C PHE A 1 13.41 10.49 -6.61
N ASP A 2 12.82 11.25 -7.52
CA ASP A 2 13.03 11.09 -8.97
C ASP A 2 14.49 11.28 -9.34
N GLU A 3 15.15 12.27 -8.76
CA GLU A 3 16.58 12.47 -8.84
C GLU A 3 17.23 12.07 -7.53
N HIS A 4 18.33 11.31 -7.61
CA HIS A 4 19.06 10.86 -6.43
C HIS A 4 19.43 12.04 -5.50
N ASP A 5 19.13 11.88 -4.21
CA ASP A 5 19.39 12.87 -3.15
C ASP A 5 18.76 14.26 -3.33
N ASN A 6 17.76 14.40 -4.22
CA ASN A 6 17.05 15.66 -4.43
C ASN A 6 15.56 15.55 -4.02
N PRO A 7 15.19 15.89 -2.78
CA PRO A 7 13.79 15.85 -2.33
C PRO A 7 12.85 16.76 -3.14
N ALA A 8 13.38 17.85 -3.75
CA ALA A 8 12.59 18.78 -4.54
C ALA A 8 12.17 18.20 -5.90
N SER A 9 12.81 17.12 -6.37
CA SER A 9 12.44 16.44 -7.61
C SER A 9 11.13 15.66 -7.51
N GLY A 10 10.62 15.46 -6.30
CA GLY A 10 9.41 14.69 -6.06
C GLY A 10 9.68 13.23 -5.71
N PHE A 11 8.60 12.45 -5.69
CA PHE A 11 8.64 11.02 -5.37
C PHE A 11 8.04 10.24 -6.52
N THR A 12 8.71 9.18 -6.92
CA THR A 12 8.13 8.20 -7.83
C THR A 12 7.57 7.04 -7.04
N ASP A 13 6.31 6.72 -7.28
CA ASP A 13 5.69 5.49 -6.81
C ASP A 13 5.56 4.52 -7.99
N ILE A 14 5.83 3.26 -7.73
CA ILE A 14 5.70 2.19 -8.70
C ILE A 14 4.58 1.24 -8.31
N VAL A 15 3.73 0.90 -9.25
CA VAL A 15 2.73 -0.14 -9.05
C VAL A 15 3.45 -1.48 -8.87
N SER A 16 3.40 -2.00 -7.65
CA SER A 16 3.97 -3.31 -7.36
C SER A 16 3.24 -4.41 -8.12
N THR A 17 3.99 -5.27 -8.80
CA THR A 17 3.42 -6.45 -9.45
C THR A 17 2.83 -7.42 -8.42
N PRO A 18 1.87 -8.31 -8.81
CA PRO A 18 1.23 -9.26 -7.90
C PRO A 18 2.18 -10.29 -7.27
N ARG A 19 3.41 -10.35 -7.73
CA ARG A 19 4.51 -11.13 -7.12
C ARG A 19 4.85 -10.64 -5.72
N PHE A 20 4.68 -9.36 -5.45
CA PHE A 20 4.93 -8.74 -4.15
C PHE A 20 3.63 -8.65 -3.35
N SER A 21 3.74 -8.76 -2.03
CA SER A 21 2.56 -8.74 -1.14
C SER A 21 1.69 -7.50 -1.33
N ALA A 22 2.29 -6.32 -1.47
CA ALA A 22 1.55 -5.08 -1.70
C ALA A 22 0.72 -5.17 -3.00
N GLY A 23 1.31 -5.58 -4.12
CA GLY A 23 0.60 -5.75 -5.39
C GLY A 23 -0.47 -6.83 -5.34
N TYR A 24 -0.18 -7.96 -4.67
CA TYR A 24 -1.16 -9.04 -4.50
C TYR A 24 -2.41 -8.57 -3.74
N PHE A 25 -2.24 -7.90 -2.61
CA PHE A 25 -3.38 -7.44 -1.82
C PHE A 25 -4.18 -6.34 -2.53
N LEU A 26 -3.52 -5.44 -3.28
CA LEU A 26 -4.20 -4.43 -4.10
C LEU A 26 -5.11 -5.07 -5.15
N LEU A 27 -4.64 -6.11 -5.87
CA LEU A 27 -5.46 -6.85 -6.82
C LEU A 27 -6.64 -7.60 -6.17
N ARG A 28 -6.59 -7.80 -4.88
CA ARG A 28 -7.67 -8.41 -4.10
C ARG A 28 -8.56 -7.37 -3.42
N ASN A 29 -8.48 -6.09 -3.82
CA ASN A 29 -9.20 -4.98 -3.21
C ASN A 29 -8.97 -4.90 -1.69
N ARG A 30 -7.75 -5.18 -1.24
CA ARG A 30 -7.38 -5.12 0.18
C ARG A 30 -6.34 -4.04 0.41
N LEU A 31 -6.50 -3.33 1.51
CA LEU A 31 -5.49 -2.41 1.98
C LEU A 31 -4.20 -3.19 2.29
N SER A 32 -3.10 -2.64 1.85
CA SER A 32 -1.77 -3.19 2.10
C SER A 32 -0.78 -2.07 2.31
N MET A 33 0.16 -2.29 3.20
CA MET A 33 1.26 -1.37 3.45
C MET A 33 2.52 -2.18 3.69
N LEU A 34 3.55 -1.90 2.91
CA LEU A 34 4.89 -2.38 3.17
C LEU A 34 5.62 -1.36 4.05
N VAL A 35 6.20 -1.81 5.13
CA VAL A 35 7.01 -0.97 6.03
C VAL A 35 8.43 -1.45 6.01
N GLU A 36 9.31 -0.64 5.49
CA GLU A 36 10.74 -0.88 5.49
C GLU A 36 11.45 0.11 6.39
N THR A 37 12.21 -0.41 7.36
CA THR A 37 13.04 0.41 8.22
C THR A 37 14.46 0.50 7.64
N HIS A 38 15.05 1.69 7.71
CA HIS A 38 16.36 1.94 7.11
C HIS A 38 17.43 1.04 7.72
N SER A 39 18.15 0.29 6.88
CA SER A 39 19.15 -0.73 7.29
C SER A 39 20.34 -0.15 8.07
N TRP A 40 20.65 1.15 7.90
CA TRP A 40 21.75 1.83 8.60
C TRP A 40 21.40 2.23 10.05
N ARG A 41 20.15 2.09 10.45
CA ARG A 41 19.75 2.30 11.85
C ARG A 41 20.01 1.05 12.66
N ASP A 42 20.33 1.23 13.92
CA ASP A 42 20.55 0.13 14.86
C ASP A 42 19.26 -0.70 15.05
N TYR A 43 19.43 -1.92 15.46
CA TYR A 43 18.32 -2.86 15.63
C TYR A 43 17.24 -2.35 16.62
N PRO A 44 17.58 -1.81 17.82
CA PRO A 44 16.58 -1.26 18.72
C PRO A 44 15.77 -0.11 18.12
N HIS A 45 16.38 0.75 17.32
CA HIS A 45 15.67 1.83 16.63
C HIS A 45 14.67 1.26 15.61
N ARG A 46 15.09 0.30 14.80
CA ARG A 46 14.24 -0.34 13.80
C ARG A 46 13.05 -1.04 14.44
N VAL A 47 13.26 -1.76 15.55
CA VAL A 47 12.18 -2.41 16.31
C VAL A 47 11.18 -1.37 16.84
N ARG A 48 11.66 -0.26 17.42
CA ARG A 48 10.76 0.80 17.90
C ARG A 48 9.94 1.41 16.79
N GLN A 49 10.53 1.71 15.64
CA GLN A 49 9.80 2.26 14.47
C GLN A 49 8.73 1.30 13.98
N THR A 50 9.09 0.03 13.81
CA THR A 50 8.12 -1.00 13.37
C THR A 50 6.97 -1.11 14.37
N ARG A 51 7.26 -1.16 15.67
CA ARG A 51 6.23 -1.20 16.71
C ARG A 51 5.32 0.02 16.66
N GLN A 52 5.87 1.23 16.59
CA GLN A 52 5.07 2.46 16.50
C GLN A 52 4.16 2.47 15.27
N THR A 53 4.66 1.96 14.14
CA THR A 53 3.83 1.83 12.93
C THR A 53 2.68 0.84 13.15
N VAL A 54 2.94 -0.31 13.77
CA VAL A 54 1.90 -1.29 14.09
C VAL A 54 0.86 -0.68 15.03
N ASP A 55 1.29 -0.02 16.10
CA ASP A 55 0.40 0.64 17.06
C ASP A 55 -0.50 1.68 16.35
N ALA A 56 0.08 2.54 15.51
CA ALA A 56 -0.68 3.53 14.74
C ALA A 56 -1.69 2.89 13.76
N VAL A 57 -1.30 1.80 13.09
CA VAL A 57 -2.22 1.07 12.20
C VAL A 57 -3.36 0.44 12.97
N LEU A 58 -3.11 -0.12 14.16
CA LEU A 58 -4.16 -0.68 15.01
C LEU A 58 -5.16 0.39 15.48
N GLU A 59 -4.69 1.58 15.83
CA GLU A 59 -5.56 2.73 16.17
C GLU A 59 -6.43 3.15 14.98
N LEU A 60 -5.85 3.22 13.78
CA LEU A 60 -6.60 3.52 12.56
C LEU A 60 -7.64 2.45 12.25
N ILE A 61 -7.30 1.17 12.43
CA ILE A 61 -8.25 0.06 12.26
C ILE A 61 -9.37 0.13 13.28
N ALA A 62 -9.07 0.45 14.53
CA ALA A 62 -10.09 0.61 15.57
C ALA A 62 -11.10 1.71 15.21
N THR A 63 -10.63 2.79 14.60
CA THR A 63 -11.45 3.95 14.22
C THR A 63 -12.18 3.75 12.89
N HIS A 64 -11.48 3.23 11.87
CA HIS A 64 -11.95 3.21 10.48
C HIS A 64 -12.19 1.81 9.91
N GLY A 65 -11.83 0.75 10.63
CA GLY A 65 -11.81 -0.61 10.08
C GLY A 65 -13.15 -1.09 9.54
N ARG A 66 -14.26 -0.68 10.14
CA ARG A 66 -15.60 -1.04 9.62
C ARG A 66 -15.87 -0.41 8.26
N ALA A 67 -15.50 0.87 8.09
CA ALA A 67 -15.65 1.58 6.82
C ALA A 67 -14.75 0.95 5.76
N TRP A 68 -13.49 0.69 6.08
CA TRP A 68 -12.56 0.03 5.16
C TRP A 68 -13.03 -1.36 4.72
N LEU A 69 -13.60 -2.13 5.64
CA LEU A 69 -14.14 -3.45 5.30
C LEU A 69 -15.37 -3.33 4.38
N ALA A 70 -16.24 -2.34 4.60
CA ALA A 70 -17.38 -2.08 3.74
C ALA A 70 -16.94 -1.68 2.34
N GLU A 71 -15.95 -0.79 2.22
CA GLU A 71 -15.38 -0.38 0.93
C GLU A 71 -14.71 -1.55 0.19
N ALA A 72 -13.96 -2.39 0.89
CA ALA A 72 -13.36 -3.58 0.30
C ALA A 72 -14.43 -4.54 -0.27
N ARG A 73 -15.51 -4.76 0.46
CA ARG A 73 -16.64 -5.58 -0.03
C ARG A 73 -17.36 -4.95 -1.21
N ALA A 74 -17.55 -3.63 -1.19
CA ALA A 74 -18.13 -2.90 -2.32
C ALA A 74 -17.22 -2.96 -3.55
N ALA A 75 -15.89 -2.88 -3.37
CA ALA A 75 -14.92 -3.06 -4.44
C ALA A 75 -14.96 -4.48 -5.02
N ASP A 76 -15.07 -5.51 -4.19
CA ASP A 76 -15.24 -6.90 -4.64
C ASP A 76 -16.51 -7.05 -5.50
N ALA A 77 -17.62 -6.47 -5.06
CA ALA A 77 -18.87 -6.50 -5.81
C ALA A 77 -18.76 -5.77 -7.16
N ARG A 78 -18.11 -4.60 -7.18
CA ARG A 78 -17.85 -3.87 -8.44
C ARG A 78 -16.96 -4.70 -9.38
N ALA A 79 -15.88 -5.29 -8.85
CA ALA A 79 -14.98 -6.12 -9.64
C ALA A 79 -15.69 -7.35 -10.24
N ALA A 80 -16.57 -8.00 -9.48
CA ALA A 80 -17.33 -9.14 -9.94
C ALA A 80 -18.37 -8.78 -11.03
N ALA A 81 -18.79 -7.52 -11.10
CA ALA A 81 -19.74 -7.03 -12.10
C ALA A 81 -19.05 -6.51 -13.38
N LEU A 82 -17.72 -6.47 -13.44
CA LEU A 82 -17.01 -6.01 -14.63
C LEU A 82 -17.19 -6.99 -15.78
N THR A 83 -17.57 -6.47 -16.94
CA THR A 83 -17.62 -7.21 -18.21
C THR A 83 -16.37 -7.01 -19.04
N GLU A 84 -15.60 -5.95 -18.76
CA GLU A 84 -14.37 -5.60 -19.44
C GLU A 84 -13.32 -5.16 -18.42
N LEU A 85 -12.06 -5.48 -18.66
CA LEU A 85 -10.94 -5.09 -17.83
C LEU A 85 -9.82 -4.51 -18.71
N PRO A 86 -9.37 -3.28 -18.46
CA PRO A 86 -8.20 -2.74 -19.16
C PRO A 86 -6.93 -3.50 -18.73
N LEU A 87 -6.25 -4.11 -19.68
CA LEU A 87 -5.01 -4.86 -19.42
C LEU A 87 -3.75 -4.03 -19.65
N ALA A 88 -3.84 -2.97 -20.44
CA ALA A 88 -2.73 -2.08 -20.74
C ALA A 88 -3.21 -0.70 -21.16
N TRP A 89 -2.36 0.29 -20.98
CA TRP A 89 -2.59 1.67 -21.41
C TRP A 89 -1.51 2.03 -22.43
N ARG A 90 -1.90 2.75 -23.47
CA ARG A 90 -0.97 3.35 -24.45
C ARG A 90 -1.34 4.82 -24.61
N THR A 91 -0.35 5.69 -24.42
CA THR A 91 -0.47 7.10 -24.79
C THR A 91 -0.58 7.22 -26.29
N LEU A 92 -1.48 8.05 -26.74
CA LEU A 92 -1.63 8.43 -28.15
C LEU A 92 -0.66 9.54 -28.50
#